data_56937dfdb63329ee98e2d73ac2c3fac0
#
_entry.id   56937dfdb63329ee98e2d73ac2c3fac0
#
_cell.length_a   1.000
_cell.length_b   1.000
_cell.length_c   1.000
_cell.angle_alpha   90.00
_cell.angle_beta   90.00
_cell.angle_gamma   90.00
#
_symmetry.space_group_name_H-M   'P 1'
#
loop_
_entity.id
_entity.type
_entity.pdbx_description
1 polymer ?
#
loop_
_entity_poly.entity_id
_entity_poly.type
_entity_poly.pdbx_seq_one_letter_code
_entity_poly.pdbx_strand_id
1 'polypeptide(L)'
;MQQFTGFLLTRQWRDTANGLELVYWLSSGDGPLRLVFTNQQAVCFIDHETGLDSAPASRIQATRKPVDLVSLNGGKVDALYFRQQRDLLRFSDLAEEQGILLYESDIKANDRFLMERFVTAPLAVQGDARRRNGFTELINPRVKPVDYNPALSYLSLDIETDGIDGEILSIAFSGQGHEEILMQGDAELWQTDLPITWLGDEKLLLQRFLQRFAELDPDLILGWNLVNFDLDYLERRCRHHRVAYTLGRGGETARILQPQNPGQPRIASIPGRVALDGIDNLRAAFWSFESFALGHVAHELLGRKKLIESTDQKIDEIRRLYREDR
;
A
#
# COMPACT_ATOMS: atom_id res chain seq x y z
N MET A 1 -26.65 -5.41 15.20
CA MET A 1 -25.93 -4.61 14.19
C MET A 1 -25.19 -3.49 14.90
N GLN A 2 -23.91 -3.38 14.72
CA GLN A 2 -23.05 -2.33 15.28
C GLN A 2 -22.82 -1.25 14.23
N GLN A 3 -22.50 -0.03 14.69
CA GLN A 3 -22.20 1.11 13.82
C GLN A 3 -20.82 1.66 14.16
N PHE A 4 -20.04 1.96 13.12
CA PHE A 4 -18.70 2.53 13.19
C PHE A 4 -18.58 3.70 12.24
N THR A 5 -17.60 4.56 12.52
CA THR A 5 -17.14 5.59 11.58
C THR A 5 -15.66 5.36 11.34
N GLY A 6 -15.23 5.36 10.08
CA GLY A 6 -13.84 5.12 9.74
C GLY A 6 -13.39 5.94 8.54
N PHE A 7 -12.09 6.00 8.37
CA PHE A 7 -11.40 6.66 7.27
C PHE A 7 -10.65 5.60 6.46
N LEU A 8 -10.93 5.54 5.17
CA LEU A 8 -10.35 4.57 4.25
C LEU A 8 -8.83 4.77 4.12
N LEU A 9 -8.06 3.72 4.43
CA LEU A 9 -6.61 3.69 4.25
C LEU A 9 -6.25 2.95 2.97
N THR A 10 -6.74 1.70 2.82
CA THR A 10 -6.41 0.89 1.64
C THR A 10 -7.63 0.15 1.10
N ARG A 11 -7.59 -0.09 -0.20
CA ARG A 11 -8.61 -0.82 -0.94
C ARG A 11 -7.98 -1.87 -1.84
N GLN A 12 -8.57 -3.04 -1.87
CA GLN A 12 -8.09 -4.18 -2.63
C GLN A 12 -9.26 -4.93 -3.26
N TRP A 13 -8.99 -5.70 -4.27
CA TRP A 13 -9.90 -6.70 -4.81
C TRP A 13 -9.21 -8.06 -4.85
N ARG A 14 -9.99 -9.12 -4.77
CA ARG A 14 -9.51 -10.52 -4.82
C ARG A 14 -10.47 -11.34 -5.67
N ASP A 15 -9.95 -12.02 -6.68
CA ASP A 15 -10.70 -13.04 -7.39
C ASP A 15 -10.66 -14.33 -6.57
N THR A 16 -11.84 -14.82 -6.19
CA THR A 16 -12.00 -16.07 -5.46
C THR A 16 -12.77 -17.09 -6.30
N ALA A 17 -12.82 -18.35 -5.87
CA ALA A 17 -13.64 -19.36 -6.51
C ALA A 17 -15.13 -18.98 -6.52
N ASN A 18 -15.57 -18.21 -5.53
CA ASN A 18 -16.97 -17.78 -5.39
C ASN A 18 -17.31 -16.44 -6.10
N GLY A 19 -16.33 -15.81 -6.73
CA GLY A 19 -16.48 -14.54 -7.41
C GLY A 19 -15.52 -13.48 -6.90
N LEU A 20 -15.81 -12.21 -7.19
CA LEU A 20 -15.01 -11.07 -6.80
C LEU A 20 -15.31 -10.66 -5.36
N GLU A 21 -14.25 -10.44 -4.58
CA GLU A 21 -14.31 -9.84 -3.26
C GLU A 21 -13.61 -8.49 -3.26
N LEU A 22 -14.20 -7.51 -2.56
CA LEU A 22 -13.59 -6.21 -2.30
C LEU A 22 -13.23 -6.12 -0.82
N VAL A 23 -12.01 -5.66 -0.53
CA VAL A 23 -11.51 -5.53 0.83
C VAL A 23 -11.08 -4.08 1.07
N TYR A 24 -11.62 -3.48 2.13
CA TYR A 24 -11.29 -2.13 2.55
C TYR A 24 -10.79 -2.13 3.98
N TRP A 25 -9.69 -1.45 4.22
CA TRP A 25 -9.17 -1.21 5.54
C TRP A 25 -9.33 0.24 5.92
N LEU A 26 -9.84 0.47 7.13
CA LEU A 26 -10.11 1.79 7.66
C LEU A 26 -9.40 1.99 8.99
N SER A 27 -8.97 3.23 9.23
CA SER A 27 -8.69 3.74 10.57
C SER A 27 -9.99 4.20 11.22
N SER A 28 -10.19 3.89 12.49
CA SER A 28 -11.36 4.34 13.27
C SER A 28 -10.99 4.59 14.73
N GLY A 29 -11.86 5.32 15.45
CA GLY A 29 -11.70 5.54 16.88
C GLY A 29 -11.75 4.27 17.75
N ASP A 30 -12.33 3.18 17.22
CA ASP A 30 -12.44 1.88 17.87
C ASP A 30 -11.34 0.89 17.43
N GLY A 31 -10.32 1.37 16.75
CA GLY A 31 -9.24 0.59 16.14
C GLY A 31 -9.52 0.24 14.67
N PRO A 32 -8.61 -0.52 14.03
CA PRO A 32 -8.72 -0.82 12.60
C PRO A 32 -9.97 -1.62 12.25
N LEU A 33 -10.62 -1.26 11.13
CA LEU A 33 -11.75 -1.99 10.57
C LEU A 33 -11.34 -2.62 9.24
N ARG A 34 -11.77 -3.87 9.04
CA ARG A 34 -11.67 -4.57 7.76
C ARG A 34 -13.07 -4.85 7.23
N LEU A 35 -13.42 -4.26 6.10
CA LEU A 35 -14.68 -4.51 5.41
C LEU A 35 -14.44 -5.45 4.25
N VAL A 36 -15.24 -6.51 4.15
CA VAL A 36 -15.19 -7.47 3.05
C VAL A 36 -16.55 -7.51 2.37
N PHE A 37 -16.58 -7.21 1.07
CA PHE A 37 -17.77 -7.33 0.24
C PHE A 37 -17.60 -8.52 -0.69
N THR A 38 -18.43 -9.55 -0.50
CA THR A 38 -18.39 -10.78 -1.30
C THR A 38 -19.39 -10.73 -2.45
N ASN A 39 -19.22 -11.63 -3.44
CA ASN A 39 -20.11 -11.76 -4.58
C ASN A 39 -20.28 -10.47 -5.40
N GLN A 40 -19.23 -9.68 -5.49
CA GLN A 40 -19.21 -8.48 -6.32
C GLN A 40 -18.92 -8.84 -7.78
N GLN A 41 -19.16 -7.89 -8.68
CA GLN A 41 -18.87 -8.05 -10.11
C GLN A 41 -18.02 -6.88 -10.60
N ALA A 42 -17.11 -7.17 -11.52
CA ALA A 42 -16.45 -6.14 -12.29
C ALA A 42 -17.35 -5.70 -13.45
N VAL A 43 -17.30 -4.42 -13.80
CA VAL A 43 -18.21 -3.81 -14.77
C VAL A 43 -17.45 -2.91 -15.73
N CYS A 44 -17.75 -3.01 -17.02
CA CYS A 44 -17.44 -1.99 -18.03
C CYS A 44 -18.67 -1.77 -18.92
N PHE A 45 -18.59 -0.82 -19.86
CA PHE A 45 -19.70 -0.54 -20.76
C PHE A 45 -19.25 -0.66 -22.22
N ILE A 46 -20.22 -0.92 -23.09
CA ILE A 46 -20.04 -1.06 -24.54
C ILE A 46 -21.20 -0.38 -25.25
N ASP A 47 -21.00 0.11 -26.45
CA ASP A 47 -22.10 0.66 -27.26
C ASP A 47 -23.19 -0.39 -27.46
N HIS A 48 -24.43 0.03 -27.34
CA HIS A 48 -25.63 -0.83 -27.46
C HIS A 48 -25.66 -1.62 -28.77
N GLU A 49 -25.21 -1.01 -29.88
CA GLU A 49 -25.24 -1.60 -31.21
C GLU A 49 -24.03 -2.52 -31.49
N THR A 50 -23.01 -2.56 -30.63
CA THR A 50 -21.84 -3.39 -30.84
C THR A 50 -22.17 -4.86 -30.62
N GLY A 51 -22.00 -5.68 -31.68
CA GLY A 51 -22.16 -7.13 -31.64
C GLY A 51 -20.89 -7.79 -31.08
N LEU A 52 -21.06 -8.83 -30.26
CA LEU A 52 -19.97 -9.61 -29.66
C LEU A 52 -19.93 -11.08 -30.16
N ASP A 53 -20.91 -11.50 -30.98
CA ASP A 53 -21.21 -12.92 -31.24
C ASP A 53 -20.09 -13.68 -31.96
N SER A 54 -19.23 -13.01 -32.71
CA SER A 54 -18.14 -13.64 -33.49
C SER A 54 -16.75 -13.28 -32.95
N ALA A 55 -16.65 -12.47 -31.93
CA ALA A 55 -15.36 -11.98 -31.42
C ALA A 55 -14.70 -12.98 -30.47
N PRO A 56 -13.36 -13.14 -30.46
CA PRO A 56 -12.64 -13.90 -29.43
C PRO A 56 -13.01 -13.49 -28.01
N ALA A 57 -13.32 -12.22 -27.79
CA ALA A 57 -13.84 -11.70 -26.53
C ALA A 57 -15.11 -12.42 -26.07
N SER A 58 -15.96 -12.92 -26.98
CA SER A 58 -17.19 -13.66 -26.63
C SER A 58 -16.92 -14.97 -25.86
N ARG A 59 -15.67 -15.48 -25.89
CA ARG A 59 -15.24 -16.66 -25.12
C ARG A 59 -15.13 -16.39 -23.63
N ILE A 60 -15.05 -15.12 -23.22
CA ILE A 60 -15.01 -14.72 -21.82
C ILE A 60 -16.46 -14.48 -21.37
N GLN A 61 -16.86 -15.18 -20.32
CA GLN A 61 -18.23 -15.12 -19.83
C GLN A 61 -18.53 -13.75 -19.19
N ALA A 62 -19.29 -12.95 -19.90
CA ALA A 62 -19.86 -11.67 -19.43
C ALA A 62 -21.37 -11.73 -19.46
N THR A 63 -22.03 -11.07 -18.53
CA THR A 63 -23.48 -10.85 -18.56
C THR A 63 -23.73 -9.46 -19.08
N ARG A 64 -24.27 -9.34 -20.30
CA ARG A 64 -24.67 -8.05 -20.89
C ARG A 64 -26.07 -7.64 -20.43
N LYS A 65 -26.24 -6.40 -20.02
CA LYS A 65 -27.52 -5.83 -19.60
C LYS A 65 -27.67 -4.42 -20.16
N PRO A 66 -28.84 -4.10 -20.73
CA PRO A 66 -29.17 -2.72 -21.10
C PRO A 66 -29.23 -1.87 -19.82
N VAL A 67 -28.77 -0.64 -19.91
CA VAL A 67 -28.79 0.35 -18.82
C VAL A 67 -29.33 1.69 -19.36
N ASP A 68 -29.92 2.48 -18.50
CA ASP A 68 -30.36 3.83 -18.85
C ASP A 68 -29.22 4.85 -18.70
N LEU A 69 -28.16 4.60 -19.46
CA LEU A 69 -26.93 5.43 -19.52
C LEU A 69 -26.59 5.72 -20.98
N VAL A 70 -25.86 6.80 -21.18
CA VAL A 70 -25.31 7.19 -22.49
C VAL A 70 -23.82 7.47 -22.37
N SER A 71 -23.09 7.21 -23.44
CA SER A 71 -21.68 7.61 -23.55
C SER A 71 -21.54 9.13 -23.63
N LEU A 72 -20.33 9.66 -23.51
CA LEU A 72 -20.05 11.09 -23.65
C LEU A 72 -20.49 11.65 -25.02
N ASN A 73 -20.60 10.79 -26.04
CA ASN A 73 -21.04 11.14 -27.37
C ASN A 73 -22.57 11.00 -27.54
N GLY A 74 -23.33 10.68 -26.48
CA GLY A 74 -24.77 10.56 -26.48
C GLY A 74 -25.32 9.21 -27.00
N GLY A 75 -24.47 8.25 -27.37
CA GLY A 75 -24.88 6.90 -27.76
C GLY A 75 -25.31 6.06 -26.56
N LYS A 76 -26.35 5.21 -26.74
CA LYS A 76 -26.80 4.25 -25.73
C LYS A 76 -25.68 3.23 -25.44
N VAL A 77 -25.56 2.83 -24.19
CA VAL A 77 -24.60 1.83 -23.78
C VAL A 77 -25.26 0.68 -23.01
N ASP A 78 -24.63 -0.50 -23.07
CA ASP A 78 -24.97 -1.65 -22.24
C ASP A 78 -23.84 -1.89 -21.24
N ALA A 79 -24.19 -2.38 -20.04
CA ALA A 79 -23.24 -2.81 -19.05
C ALA A 79 -22.83 -4.28 -19.26
N LEU A 80 -21.55 -4.56 -19.19
CA LEU A 80 -20.97 -5.89 -19.18
C LEU A 80 -20.50 -6.24 -17.78
N TYR A 81 -21.08 -7.27 -17.17
CA TYR A 81 -20.77 -7.74 -15.82
C TYR A 81 -19.91 -8.99 -15.88
N PHE A 82 -18.80 -8.97 -15.17
CA PHE A 82 -17.87 -10.09 -15.05
C PHE A 82 -17.82 -10.60 -13.60
N ARG A 83 -17.78 -11.90 -13.45
CA ARG A 83 -17.71 -12.52 -12.12
C ARG A 83 -16.38 -12.26 -11.42
N GLN A 84 -15.31 -12.01 -12.17
CA GLN A 84 -13.96 -11.78 -11.69
C GLN A 84 -13.34 -10.57 -12.39
N GLN A 85 -12.49 -9.84 -11.69
CA GLN A 85 -11.78 -8.69 -12.26
C GLN A 85 -10.83 -9.11 -13.39
N ARG A 86 -10.15 -10.24 -13.23
CA ARG A 86 -9.25 -10.75 -14.26
C ARG A 86 -9.96 -11.07 -15.58
N ASP A 87 -11.23 -11.44 -15.52
CA ASP A 87 -12.00 -11.74 -16.74
C ASP A 87 -12.32 -10.45 -17.48
N LEU A 88 -12.66 -9.36 -16.76
CA LEU A 88 -12.80 -8.04 -17.36
C LEU A 88 -11.48 -7.57 -18.00
N LEU A 89 -10.35 -7.69 -17.32
CA LEU A 89 -9.05 -7.28 -17.86
C LEU A 89 -8.72 -8.03 -19.15
N ARG A 90 -8.85 -9.37 -19.16
CA ARG A 90 -8.66 -10.16 -20.37
C ARG A 90 -9.63 -9.81 -21.49
N PHE A 91 -10.89 -9.53 -21.13
CA PHE A 91 -11.87 -9.10 -22.12
C PHE A 91 -11.49 -7.75 -22.72
N SER A 92 -11.02 -6.81 -21.90
CA SER A 92 -10.54 -5.50 -22.34
C SER A 92 -9.39 -5.61 -23.33
N ASP A 93 -8.36 -6.44 -23.01
CA ASP A 93 -7.23 -6.67 -23.89
C ASP A 93 -7.69 -7.22 -25.28
N LEU A 94 -8.55 -8.24 -25.26
CA LEU A 94 -9.07 -8.82 -26.49
C LEU A 94 -10.00 -7.89 -27.27
N ALA A 95 -10.76 -7.03 -26.60
CA ALA A 95 -11.61 -6.04 -27.23
C ALA A 95 -10.76 -4.96 -27.93
N GLU A 96 -9.69 -4.51 -27.32
CA GLU A 96 -8.74 -3.57 -27.89
C GLU A 96 -8.10 -4.14 -29.16
N GLU A 97 -7.62 -5.39 -29.14
CA GLU A 97 -7.06 -6.09 -30.29
C GLU A 97 -8.04 -6.16 -31.48
N GLN A 98 -9.34 -6.15 -31.21
CA GLN A 98 -10.42 -6.23 -32.22
C GLN A 98 -10.98 -4.86 -32.60
N GLY A 99 -10.45 -3.77 -32.07
CA GLY A 99 -10.97 -2.42 -32.30
C GLY A 99 -12.36 -2.18 -31.68
N ILE A 100 -12.76 -2.97 -30.68
CA ILE A 100 -14.02 -2.79 -29.95
C ILE A 100 -13.80 -1.75 -28.85
N LEU A 101 -14.54 -0.65 -28.89
CA LEU A 101 -14.47 0.39 -27.88
C LEU A 101 -15.21 -0.01 -26.62
N LEU A 102 -14.52 -0.02 -25.49
CA LEU A 102 -15.09 -0.17 -24.16
C LEU A 102 -15.01 1.14 -23.39
N TYR A 103 -15.97 1.38 -22.53
CA TYR A 103 -15.96 2.53 -21.62
C TYR A 103 -15.73 2.04 -20.19
N GLU A 104 -14.90 2.76 -19.45
CA GLU A 104 -14.60 2.52 -18.03
C GLU A 104 -14.07 1.10 -17.72
N SER A 105 -13.43 0.43 -18.70
CA SER A 105 -12.81 -0.88 -18.51
C SER A 105 -11.54 -0.81 -17.64
N ASP A 106 -10.94 0.37 -17.51
CA ASP A 106 -9.80 0.71 -16.67
C ASP A 106 -10.16 0.93 -15.19
N ILE A 107 -11.46 1.16 -14.87
CA ILE A 107 -11.93 1.37 -13.51
C ILE A 107 -12.05 0.03 -12.78
N LYS A 108 -11.20 -0.16 -11.77
CA LYS A 108 -11.21 -1.38 -10.93
C LYS A 108 -12.48 -1.44 -10.07
N ALA A 109 -12.96 -2.65 -9.80
CA ALA A 109 -14.20 -2.86 -9.08
C ALA A 109 -14.20 -2.25 -7.66
N ASN A 110 -13.05 -2.27 -6.97
CA ASN A 110 -12.91 -1.63 -5.65
C ASN A 110 -13.00 -0.10 -5.70
N ASP A 111 -12.60 0.52 -6.80
CA ASP A 111 -12.74 1.97 -7.00
C ASP A 111 -14.18 2.32 -7.38
N ARG A 112 -14.74 1.59 -8.34
CA ARG A 112 -16.15 1.74 -8.76
C ARG A 112 -17.13 1.63 -7.60
N PHE A 113 -16.96 0.65 -6.72
CA PHE A 113 -17.82 0.46 -5.55
C PHE A 113 -17.91 1.71 -4.66
N LEU A 114 -16.79 2.42 -4.48
CA LEU A 114 -16.74 3.67 -3.72
C LEU A 114 -17.33 4.84 -4.50
N MET A 115 -17.02 4.95 -5.80
CA MET A 115 -17.53 6.00 -6.68
C MET A 115 -19.06 5.98 -6.76
N GLU A 116 -19.67 4.80 -6.97
CA GLU A 116 -21.13 4.62 -7.02
C GLU A 116 -21.85 4.98 -5.69
N ARG A 117 -21.11 5.04 -4.57
CA ARG A 117 -21.61 5.40 -3.25
C ARG A 117 -21.17 6.78 -2.78
N PHE A 118 -20.48 7.54 -3.65
CA PHE A 118 -19.92 8.86 -3.36
C PHE A 118 -19.01 8.87 -2.11
N VAL A 119 -18.31 7.75 -1.85
CA VAL A 119 -17.36 7.62 -0.76
C VAL A 119 -15.97 8.04 -1.24
N THR A 120 -15.41 9.06 -0.63
CA THR A 120 -14.02 9.51 -0.90
C THR A 120 -13.03 8.79 0.01
N ALA A 121 -13.14 9.01 1.34
CA ALA A 121 -12.36 8.29 2.35
C ALA A 121 -13.15 8.09 3.65
N PRO A 122 -13.83 9.14 4.23
CA PRO A 122 -14.62 8.95 5.44
C PRO A 122 -15.95 8.24 5.11
N LEU A 123 -16.28 7.24 5.93
CA LEU A 123 -17.53 6.50 5.77
C LEU A 123 -18.08 5.98 7.10
N ALA A 124 -19.41 5.98 7.22
CA ALA A 124 -20.12 5.25 8.24
C ALA A 124 -20.38 3.81 7.79
N VAL A 125 -20.19 2.87 8.69
CA VAL A 125 -20.30 1.43 8.46
C VAL A 125 -21.31 0.84 9.44
N GLN A 126 -22.23 0.02 8.96
CA GLN A 126 -23.22 -0.66 9.80
C GLN A 126 -23.30 -2.14 9.42
N GLY A 127 -23.11 -3.02 10.40
CA GLY A 127 -23.14 -4.47 10.16
C GLY A 127 -22.87 -5.29 11.41
N ASP A 128 -22.76 -6.59 11.20
CA ASP A 128 -22.38 -7.54 12.26
C ASP A 128 -20.85 -7.61 12.29
N ALA A 129 -20.30 -7.14 13.41
CA ALA A 129 -18.86 -7.04 13.61
C ALA A 129 -18.30 -8.27 14.31
N ARG A 130 -17.14 -8.71 13.87
CA ARG A 130 -16.38 -9.82 14.46
C ARG A 130 -15.01 -9.32 14.89
N ARG A 131 -14.73 -9.38 16.17
CA ARG A 131 -13.37 -9.09 16.67
C ARG A 131 -12.39 -10.14 16.16
N ARG A 132 -11.26 -9.64 15.64
CA ARG A 132 -10.09 -10.43 15.25
C ARG A 132 -8.89 -9.97 16.06
N ASN A 133 -7.75 -10.63 15.88
CA ASN A 133 -6.51 -10.17 16.49
C ASN A 133 -6.06 -8.84 15.84
N GLY A 134 -6.14 -7.74 16.62
CA GLY A 134 -5.73 -6.41 16.20
C GLY A 134 -6.72 -5.61 15.34
N PHE A 135 -7.90 -6.15 14.96
CA PHE A 135 -8.88 -5.42 14.14
C PHE A 135 -10.31 -5.95 14.31
N THR A 136 -11.27 -5.20 13.78
CA THR A 136 -12.68 -5.62 13.69
C THR A 136 -13.05 -5.88 12.23
N GLU A 137 -13.63 -7.04 11.93
CA GLU A 137 -14.07 -7.45 10.60
C GLU A 137 -15.59 -7.35 10.44
N LEU A 138 -16.04 -6.80 9.31
CA LEU A 138 -17.43 -6.79 8.89
C LEU A 138 -17.56 -7.35 7.48
N ILE A 139 -18.49 -8.30 7.30
CA ILE A 139 -18.77 -8.92 5.99
C ILE A 139 -20.07 -8.35 5.45
N ASN A 140 -20.04 -7.83 4.24
CA ASN A 140 -21.15 -7.18 3.54
C ASN A 140 -21.88 -6.11 4.39
N PRO A 141 -21.13 -5.19 5.05
CA PRO A 141 -21.78 -4.14 5.83
C PRO A 141 -22.49 -3.13 4.91
N ARG A 142 -23.41 -2.37 5.47
CA ARG A 142 -23.90 -1.16 4.84
C ARG A 142 -22.92 -0.02 5.04
N VAL A 143 -22.64 0.73 3.98
CA VAL A 143 -21.73 1.87 4.02
C VAL A 143 -22.39 3.10 3.40
N LYS A 144 -22.06 4.27 3.93
CA LYS A 144 -22.48 5.57 3.39
C LYS A 144 -21.40 6.61 3.66
N PRO A 145 -21.29 7.65 2.82
CA PRO A 145 -20.37 8.76 3.09
C PRO A 145 -20.75 9.46 4.40
N VAL A 146 -19.75 10.01 5.08
CA VAL A 146 -19.91 10.79 6.31
C VAL A 146 -18.80 11.82 6.37
N ASP A 147 -19.00 12.90 7.14
CA ASP A 147 -17.91 13.80 7.47
C ASP A 147 -17.17 13.27 8.70
N TYR A 148 -15.88 12.94 8.53
CA TYR A 148 -15.02 12.40 9.58
C TYR A 148 -13.55 12.66 9.26
N ASN A 149 -12.83 13.24 10.21
CA ASN A 149 -11.41 13.52 10.11
C ASN A 149 -10.67 12.85 11.28
N PRO A 150 -10.02 11.70 11.05
CA PRO A 150 -9.30 10.98 12.10
C PRO A 150 -7.94 11.59 12.40
N ALA A 151 -7.45 11.39 13.62
CA ALA A 151 -6.04 11.51 13.95
C ALA A 151 -5.35 10.19 13.50
N LEU A 152 -4.67 10.21 12.35
CA LEU A 152 -3.95 9.04 11.84
C LEU A 152 -2.64 8.83 12.61
N SER A 153 -2.39 7.59 12.99
CA SER A 153 -1.12 7.18 13.60
C SER A 153 -0.01 7.05 12.55
N TYR A 154 1.24 7.38 12.90
CA TYR A 154 2.35 7.30 11.96
C TYR A 154 3.66 6.84 12.60
N LEU A 155 4.49 6.18 11.81
CA LEU A 155 5.89 5.91 12.11
C LEU A 155 6.76 6.31 10.91
N SER A 156 7.84 7.04 11.17
CA SER A 156 8.95 7.22 10.24
C SER A 156 9.86 6.01 10.31
N LEU A 157 10.30 5.51 9.15
CA LEU A 157 11.16 4.34 9.00
C LEU A 157 12.39 4.72 8.21
N ASP A 158 13.56 4.23 8.65
CA ASP A 158 14.83 4.33 7.94
C ASP A 158 15.66 3.07 8.23
N ILE A 159 16.45 2.61 7.25
CA ILE A 159 17.34 1.45 7.40
C ILE A 159 18.78 1.81 7.03
N GLU A 160 19.73 1.19 7.70
CA GLU A 160 21.14 1.20 7.29
C GLU A 160 21.59 -0.20 6.88
N THR A 161 22.36 -0.28 5.81
CA THR A 161 22.74 -1.55 5.17
C THR A 161 24.24 -1.65 4.93
N ASP A 162 24.78 -2.87 4.88
CA ASP A 162 26.16 -3.13 4.48
C ASP A 162 26.29 -3.08 2.95
N GLY A 163 26.14 -1.87 2.38
CA GLY A 163 26.14 -1.63 0.95
C GLY A 163 24.81 -1.98 0.26
N ILE A 164 24.86 -2.10 -1.07
CA ILE A 164 23.65 -2.19 -1.90
C ILE A 164 22.93 -3.55 -1.79
N ASP A 165 23.69 -4.63 -1.54
CA ASP A 165 23.15 -6.00 -1.52
C ASP A 165 23.53 -6.75 -0.22
N GLY A 166 24.10 -6.05 0.76
CA GLY A 166 24.53 -6.61 2.04
C GLY A 166 23.39 -6.88 3.02
N GLU A 167 23.75 -7.08 4.29
CA GLU A 167 22.80 -7.25 5.38
C GLU A 167 22.25 -5.90 5.84
N ILE A 168 21.06 -5.91 6.43
CA ILE A 168 20.54 -4.76 7.14
C ILE A 168 21.24 -4.67 8.49
N LEU A 169 21.97 -3.59 8.72
CA LEU A 169 22.71 -3.35 9.95
C LEU A 169 21.81 -2.81 11.05
N SER A 170 20.90 -1.90 10.70
CA SER A 170 19.94 -1.34 11.64
C SER A 170 18.62 -0.95 10.97
N ILE A 171 17.58 -0.90 11.78
CA ILE A 171 16.26 -0.39 11.42
C ILE A 171 15.85 0.60 12.51
N ALA A 172 15.67 1.86 12.14
CA ALA A 172 15.20 2.91 13.03
C ALA A 172 13.75 3.27 12.71
N PHE A 173 12.94 3.47 13.74
CA PHE A 173 11.60 4.00 13.58
C PHE A 173 11.25 4.95 14.72
N SER A 174 10.57 6.03 14.33
CA SER A 174 10.18 7.12 15.22
C SER A 174 8.81 7.65 14.87
N GLY A 175 8.02 7.97 15.86
CA GLY A 175 6.71 8.59 15.70
C GLY A 175 5.80 8.38 16.90
N GLN A 176 4.91 9.33 17.16
CA GLN A 176 3.91 9.28 18.24
C GLN A 176 4.47 8.97 19.63
N GLY A 177 5.65 9.51 19.93
CA GLY A 177 6.30 9.31 21.23
C GLY A 177 7.06 8.00 21.37
N HIS A 178 7.20 7.24 20.28
CA HIS A 178 8.05 6.05 20.19
C HIS A 178 9.29 6.37 19.37
N GLU A 179 10.43 6.02 19.92
CA GLU A 179 11.73 6.02 19.24
C GLU A 179 12.41 4.70 19.57
N GLU A 180 12.83 3.95 18.57
CA GLU A 180 13.48 2.65 18.74
C GLU A 180 14.44 2.40 17.58
N ILE A 181 15.60 1.87 17.89
CA ILE A 181 16.60 1.39 16.93
C ILE A 181 16.80 -0.10 17.18
N LEU A 182 16.52 -0.90 16.16
CA LEU A 182 16.88 -2.31 16.13
C LEU A 182 18.25 -2.42 15.43
N MET A 183 19.22 -3.06 16.02
CA MET A 183 20.58 -3.10 15.51
C MET A 183 21.17 -4.50 15.61
N GLN A 184 21.90 -4.94 14.58
CA GLN A 184 22.69 -6.16 14.66
C GLN A 184 23.89 -5.96 15.58
N GLY A 185 24.20 -6.94 16.40
CA GLY A 185 25.41 -6.94 17.24
C GLY A 185 25.15 -7.40 18.66
N ASP A 186 26.15 -7.16 19.50
CA ASP A 186 26.16 -7.57 20.91
C ASP A 186 26.10 -6.34 21.83
N ALA A 187 25.12 -6.32 22.71
CA ALA A 187 24.89 -5.26 23.68
C ALA A 187 26.10 -5.05 24.65
N GLU A 188 26.87 -6.09 24.92
CA GLU A 188 27.99 -6.01 25.85
C GLU A 188 29.14 -5.12 25.35
N LEU A 189 29.16 -4.84 24.05
CA LEU A 189 30.21 -4.03 23.42
C LEU A 189 29.89 -2.52 23.44
N TRP A 190 28.73 -2.11 24.01
CA TRP A 190 28.22 -0.75 23.81
C TRP A 190 27.74 -0.09 25.11
N GLN A 191 28.11 1.16 25.27
CA GLN A 191 27.55 2.05 26.29
C GLN A 191 26.85 3.22 25.57
N THR A 192 25.52 3.21 25.53
CA THR A 192 24.73 4.28 24.92
C THR A 192 23.44 4.50 25.69
N ASP A 193 22.99 5.74 25.77
CA ASP A 193 21.69 6.12 26.33
C ASP A 193 20.56 6.05 25.27
N LEU A 194 20.90 5.68 24.02
CA LEU A 194 19.91 5.55 22.95
C LEU A 194 19.04 4.30 23.16
N PRO A 195 17.76 4.32 22.72
CA PRO A 195 16.85 3.19 22.83
C PRO A 195 17.16 2.10 21.79
N ILE A 196 18.31 1.45 21.93
CA ILE A 196 18.79 0.40 21.01
C ILE A 196 18.42 -0.98 21.54
N THR A 197 17.77 -1.78 20.67
CA THR A 197 17.55 -3.22 20.88
C THR A 197 18.55 -4.00 20.02
N TRP A 198 19.47 -4.69 20.68
CA TRP A 198 20.51 -5.49 20.02
C TRP A 198 20.01 -6.88 19.65
N LEU A 199 20.37 -7.34 18.46
CA LEU A 199 19.93 -8.61 17.89
C LEU A 199 21.11 -9.33 17.23
N GLY A 200 21.25 -10.62 17.51
CA GLY A 200 22.43 -11.40 17.15
C GLY A 200 22.64 -11.61 15.66
N ASP A 201 21.58 -11.53 14.84
CA ASP A 201 21.67 -11.67 13.39
C ASP A 201 20.53 -10.92 12.68
N GLU A 202 20.67 -10.76 11.35
CA GLU A 202 19.69 -10.07 10.51
C GLU A 202 18.32 -10.73 10.53
N LYS A 203 18.24 -12.04 10.62
CA LYS A 203 16.96 -12.75 10.65
C LYS A 203 16.16 -12.40 11.92
N LEU A 204 16.82 -12.36 13.05
CA LEU A 204 16.24 -11.92 14.33
C LEU A 204 15.84 -10.45 14.28
N LEU A 205 16.67 -9.60 13.66
CA LEU A 205 16.37 -8.19 13.43
C LEU A 205 15.08 -8.00 12.61
N LEU A 206 14.95 -8.71 11.49
CA LEU A 206 13.74 -8.67 10.66
C LEU A 206 12.50 -9.18 11.41
N GLN A 207 12.63 -10.28 12.15
CA GLN A 207 11.51 -10.83 12.95
C GLN A 207 11.08 -9.85 14.05
N ARG A 208 12.04 -9.26 14.76
CA ARG A 208 11.76 -8.28 15.80
C ARG A 208 11.13 -7.02 15.23
N PHE A 209 11.62 -6.53 14.10
CA PHE A 209 11.03 -5.40 13.39
C PHE A 209 9.55 -5.65 13.07
N LEU A 210 9.23 -6.78 12.41
CA LEU A 210 7.86 -7.10 12.03
C LEU A 210 6.93 -7.24 13.25
N GLN A 211 7.44 -7.82 14.35
CA GLN A 211 6.72 -7.92 15.60
C GLN A 211 6.42 -6.53 16.19
N ARG A 212 7.46 -5.68 16.35
CA ARG A 212 7.30 -4.32 16.91
C ARG A 212 6.40 -3.47 16.05
N PHE A 213 6.54 -3.57 14.73
CA PHE A 213 5.71 -2.85 13.79
C PHE A 213 4.22 -3.23 13.90
N ALA A 214 3.93 -4.51 14.13
CA ALA A 214 2.57 -4.99 14.38
C ALA A 214 2.03 -4.53 15.75
N GLU A 215 2.88 -4.44 16.78
CA GLU A 215 2.51 -3.94 18.12
C GLU A 215 2.19 -2.44 18.11
N LEU A 216 2.97 -1.63 17.37
CA LEU A 216 2.78 -0.19 17.25
C LEU A 216 1.61 0.17 16.33
N ASP A 217 1.27 -0.70 15.39
CA ASP A 217 0.13 -0.62 14.47
C ASP A 217 -0.12 0.74 13.79
N PRO A 218 0.87 1.37 13.12
CA PRO A 218 0.69 2.67 12.50
C PRO A 218 -0.30 2.62 11.32
N ASP A 219 -1.04 3.71 11.10
CA ASP A 219 -1.82 3.94 9.88
C ASP A 219 -0.93 4.33 8.69
N LEU A 220 0.09 5.16 8.97
CA LEU A 220 1.00 5.72 8.00
C LEU A 220 2.44 5.29 8.26
N ILE A 221 3.16 4.98 7.20
CA ILE A 221 4.61 4.73 7.20
C ILE A 221 5.25 5.88 6.43
N LEU A 222 6.11 6.64 7.09
CA LEU A 222 6.80 7.79 6.51
C LEU A 222 8.26 7.46 6.27
N GLY A 223 8.87 8.02 5.24
CA GLY A 223 10.29 7.89 4.99
C GLY A 223 10.75 8.66 3.76
N TRP A 224 12.04 8.60 3.50
CA TRP A 224 12.67 9.28 2.36
C TRP A 224 13.23 8.26 1.38
N ASN A 225 12.73 8.23 0.16
CA ASN A 225 12.95 7.17 -0.82
C ASN A 225 12.46 5.80 -0.30
N LEU A 226 11.49 5.86 0.60
CA LEU A 226 10.98 4.76 1.41
C LEU A 226 10.57 3.53 0.58
N VAL A 227 9.79 3.78 -0.49
CA VAL A 227 9.23 2.68 -1.29
C VAL A 227 10.28 2.04 -2.18
N ASN A 228 11.18 2.86 -2.76
CA ASN A 228 12.19 2.36 -3.70
C ASN A 228 13.42 1.77 -3.02
N PHE A 229 13.67 2.13 -1.74
CA PHE A 229 14.82 1.65 -0.99
C PHE A 229 14.38 0.83 0.23
N ASP A 230 13.90 1.44 1.30
CA ASP A 230 13.70 0.77 2.59
C ASP A 230 12.74 -0.41 2.50
N LEU A 231 11.53 -0.19 1.98
CA LEU A 231 10.51 -1.23 1.89
C LEU A 231 10.87 -2.34 0.88
N ASP A 232 11.47 -1.98 -0.25
CA ASP A 232 11.95 -2.95 -1.24
C ASP A 232 13.10 -3.79 -0.67
N TYR A 233 14.02 -3.14 0.05
CA TYR A 233 15.14 -3.82 0.69
C TYR A 233 14.67 -4.79 1.77
N LEU A 234 13.78 -4.35 2.66
CA LEU A 234 13.16 -5.17 3.69
C LEU A 234 12.43 -6.39 3.08
N GLU A 235 11.66 -6.20 1.99
CA GLU A 235 11.00 -7.31 1.29
C GLU A 235 12.01 -8.33 0.76
N ARG A 236 13.10 -7.85 0.11
CA ARG A 236 14.16 -8.72 -0.44
C ARG A 236 14.87 -9.50 0.67
N ARG A 237 15.23 -8.85 1.78
CA ARG A 237 15.91 -9.50 2.91
C ARG A 237 15.00 -10.47 3.65
N CYS A 238 13.73 -10.14 3.85
CA CYS A 238 12.74 -11.07 4.38
C CYS A 238 12.63 -12.33 3.51
N ARG A 239 12.59 -12.17 2.18
CA ARG A 239 12.58 -13.30 1.23
C ARG A 239 13.83 -14.15 1.33
N HIS A 240 15.03 -13.52 1.43
CA HIS A 240 16.32 -14.20 1.60
C HIS A 240 16.33 -15.09 2.86
N HIS A 241 15.86 -14.56 3.99
CA HIS A 241 15.78 -15.29 5.25
C HIS A 241 14.55 -16.18 5.41
N ARG A 242 13.67 -16.26 4.41
CA ARG A 242 12.39 -16.98 4.45
C ARG A 242 11.49 -16.50 5.61
N VAL A 243 11.53 -15.21 5.90
CA VAL A 243 10.65 -14.52 6.84
C VAL A 243 9.47 -13.96 6.04
N ALA A 244 8.24 -14.19 6.49
CA ALA A 244 7.07 -13.63 5.82
C ALA A 244 7.02 -12.11 6.05
N TYR A 245 6.96 -11.33 4.97
CA TYR A 245 6.94 -9.86 5.03
C TYR A 245 5.54 -9.34 5.39
N THR A 246 5.15 -9.49 6.65
CA THR A 246 3.80 -9.26 7.17
C THR A 246 3.61 -7.85 7.74
N LEU A 247 3.90 -6.80 6.94
CA LEU A 247 3.64 -5.42 7.34
C LEU A 247 2.14 -5.04 7.30
N GLY A 248 1.31 -5.81 6.62
CA GLY A 248 -0.12 -5.56 6.58
C GLY A 248 -0.82 -5.89 7.90
N ARG A 249 -1.93 -5.20 8.19
CA ARG A 249 -2.79 -5.50 9.32
C ARG A 249 -3.36 -6.92 9.23
N GLY A 250 -3.58 -7.54 10.36
CA GLY A 250 -4.05 -8.94 10.41
C GLY A 250 -3.01 -9.95 9.94
N GLY A 251 -1.72 -9.58 9.86
CA GLY A 251 -0.64 -10.44 9.37
C GLY A 251 -0.64 -10.61 7.85
N GLU A 252 -1.32 -9.73 7.12
CA GLU A 252 -1.32 -9.77 5.65
C GLU A 252 0.05 -9.35 5.09
N THR A 253 0.47 -10.03 4.02
CA THR A 253 1.77 -9.79 3.38
C THR A 253 1.74 -8.47 2.60
N ALA A 254 2.75 -7.64 2.81
CA ALA A 254 3.03 -6.49 1.97
C ALA A 254 3.80 -6.89 0.70
N ARG A 255 3.69 -6.07 -0.35
CA ARG A 255 4.40 -6.26 -1.63
C ARG A 255 4.81 -4.92 -2.20
N ILE A 256 5.99 -4.89 -2.81
CA ILE A 256 6.43 -3.75 -3.61
C ILE A 256 6.18 -4.06 -5.08
N LEU A 257 5.18 -3.39 -5.64
CA LEU A 257 4.78 -3.57 -7.03
C LEU A 257 5.70 -2.78 -7.95
N GLN A 258 6.27 -3.49 -8.93
CA GLN A 258 7.08 -2.87 -9.97
C GLN A 258 6.19 -2.06 -10.91
N PRO A 259 6.66 -0.93 -11.44
CA PRO A 259 5.91 -0.15 -12.40
C PRO A 259 5.71 -0.93 -13.71
N GLN A 260 4.53 -0.76 -14.32
CA GLN A 260 4.22 -1.35 -15.62
C GLN A 260 4.97 -0.65 -16.76
N ASN A 261 5.23 0.65 -16.62
CA ASN A 261 5.93 1.45 -17.62
C ASN A 261 7.23 2.06 -17.03
N PRO A 262 8.28 2.20 -17.84
CA PRO A 262 9.50 2.90 -17.44
C PRO A 262 9.20 4.31 -16.93
N GLY A 263 9.82 4.70 -15.82
CA GLY A 263 9.65 6.04 -15.23
C GLY A 263 8.48 6.22 -14.27
N GLN A 264 7.59 5.23 -14.14
CA GLN A 264 6.58 5.25 -13.09
C GLN A 264 7.18 4.84 -11.73
N PRO A 265 6.71 5.43 -10.60
CA PRO A 265 7.17 5.04 -9.28
C PRO A 265 6.71 3.62 -8.92
N ARG A 266 7.46 2.95 -8.06
CA ARG A 266 7.02 1.72 -7.41
C ARG A 266 5.87 2.02 -6.46
N ILE A 267 5.03 1.03 -6.20
CA ILE A 267 3.88 1.16 -5.30
C ILE A 267 4.03 0.15 -4.17
N ALA A 268 4.02 0.63 -2.94
CA ALA A 268 3.90 -0.24 -1.78
C ALA A 268 2.44 -0.63 -1.55
N SER A 269 2.13 -1.92 -1.70
CA SER A 269 0.82 -2.48 -1.38
C SER A 269 0.87 -3.12 0.01
N ILE A 270 0.43 -2.38 1.02
CA ILE A 270 0.45 -2.78 2.42
C ILE A 270 -1.00 -2.78 2.93
N PRO A 271 -1.63 -3.96 3.10
CA PRO A 271 -3.02 -4.02 3.54
C PRO A 271 -3.25 -3.28 4.87
N GLY A 272 -4.12 -2.28 4.86
CA GLY A 272 -4.49 -1.50 6.04
C GLY A 272 -3.50 -0.41 6.46
N ARG A 273 -2.46 -0.12 5.67
CA ARG A 273 -1.49 0.95 5.95
C ARG A 273 -1.09 1.69 4.69
N VAL A 274 -0.76 2.96 4.81
CA VAL A 274 -0.34 3.81 3.69
C VAL A 274 1.14 4.18 3.84
N ALA A 275 1.95 3.87 2.84
CA ALA A 275 3.33 4.34 2.76
C ALA A 275 3.35 5.73 2.08
N LEU A 276 3.95 6.71 2.73
CA LEU A 276 4.13 8.08 2.23
C LEU A 276 5.63 8.36 2.05
N ASP A 277 6.08 8.32 0.80
CA ASP A 277 7.45 8.64 0.43
C ASP A 277 7.63 10.14 0.29
N GLY A 278 8.61 10.72 1.00
CA GLY A 278 8.88 12.16 0.98
C GLY A 278 9.21 12.68 -0.42
N ILE A 279 9.97 11.91 -1.21
CA ILE A 279 10.36 12.31 -2.58
C ILE A 279 9.12 12.33 -3.49
N ASP A 280 8.32 11.28 -3.46
CA ASP A 280 7.15 11.16 -4.34
C ASP A 280 6.08 12.21 -3.98
N ASN A 281 5.88 12.48 -2.69
CA ASN A 281 4.95 13.52 -2.24
C ASN A 281 5.39 14.92 -2.66
N LEU A 282 6.67 15.26 -2.55
CA LEU A 282 7.19 16.56 -2.99
C LEU A 282 7.06 16.70 -4.52
N ARG A 283 7.37 15.66 -5.28
CA ARG A 283 7.18 15.65 -6.74
C ARG A 283 5.72 15.82 -7.14
N ALA A 284 4.81 15.11 -6.47
CA ALA A 284 3.37 15.21 -6.69
C ALA A 284 2.84 16.61 -6.35
N ALA A 285 3.45 17.31 -5.40
CA ALA A 285 3.16 18.70 -5.05
C ALA A 285 3.91 19.72 -5.94
N PHE A 286 4.53 19.28 -7.04
CA PHE A 286 5.28 20.11 -8.01
C PHE A 286 6.48 20.85 -7.44
N TRP A 287 7.07 20.35 -6.33
CA TRP A 287 8.34 20.87 -5.86
C TRP A 287 9.48 20.44 -6.77
N SER A 288 10.42 21.35 -7.03
CA SER A 288 11.60 21.12 -7.86
C SER A 288 12.85 21.51 -7.07
N PHE A 289 13.82 20.61 -7.02
CA PHE A 289 15.12 20.80 -6.35
C PHE A 289 16.21 20.38 -7.33
N GLU A 290 17.42 20.94 -7.17
CA GLU A 290 18.60 20.46 -7.93
C GLU A 290 18.89 18.99 -7.65
N SER A 291 18.60 18.52 -6.41
CA SER A 291 18.74 17.13 -5.99
C SER A 291 17.67 16.78 -4.97
N PHE A 292 17.03 15.61 -5.13
CA PHE A 292 16.12 15.03 -4.13
C PHE A 292 16.85 14.23 -3.05
N ALA A 293 18.18 14.36 -2.91
CA ALA A 293 18.88 13.79 -1.76
C ALA A 293 18.38 14.45 -0.46
N LEU A 294 18.09 13.63 0.57
CA LEU A 294 17.53 14.12 1.84
C LEU A 294 18.32 15.30 2.43
N GLY A 295 19.65 15.23 2.42
CA GLY A 295 20.50 16.31 2.94
C GLY A 295 20.34 17.63 2.20
N HIS A 296 20.14 17.58 0.86
CA HIS A 296 19.93 18.77 0.04
C HIS A 296 18.56 19.41 0.33
N VAL A 297 17.50 18.60 0.28
CA VAL A 297 16.14 19.09 0.52
C VAL A 297 15.95 19.57 1.96
N ALA A 298 16.50 18.86 2.95
CA ALA A 298 16.46 19.27 4.34
C ALA A 298 17.23 20.58 4.59
N HIS A 299 18.35 20.79 3.89
CA HIS A 299 19.09 22.06 3.96
C HIS A 299 18.27 23.21 3.38
N GLU A 300 17.70 23.01 2.19
CA GLU A 300 16.94 24.06 1.49
C GLU A 300 15.64 24.43 2.22
N LEU A 301 14.88 23.44 2.72
CA LEU A 301 13.59 23.68 3.37
C LEU A 301 13.68 24.01 4.87
N LEU A 302 14.65 23.40 5.59
CA LEU A 302 14.70 23.42 7.04
C LEU A 302 16.00 24.03 7.60
N GLY A 303 16.98 24.37 6.73
CA GLY A 303 18.32 24.81 7.15
C GLY A 303 19.13 23.74 7.88
N ARG A 304 18.71 22.46 7.80
CA ARG A 304 19.37 21.34 8.48
C ARG A 304 20.31 20.60 7.53
N LYS A 305 21.49 20.23 8.05
CA LYS A 305 22.47 19.40 7.32
C LYS A 305 22.53 18.00 7.95
N LYS A 306 22.91 16.99 7.15
CA LYS A 306 23.29 15.68 7.67
C LYS A 306 24.56 15.80 8.52
N LEU A 307 24.66 14.99 9.57
CA LEU A 307 25.87 14.90 10.41
C LEU A 307 27.09 14.38 9.61
N ILE A 308 26.84 13.48 8.66
CA ILE A 308 27.87 12.93 7.78
C ILE A 308 27.58 13.41 6.36
N GLU A 309 28.47 14.23 5.78
CA GLU A 309 28.38 14.64 4.39
C GLU A 309 28.73 13.45 3.47
N SER A 310 28.03 13.36 2.32
CA SER A 310 28.25 12.29 1.35
C SER A 310 29.64 12.40 0.71
N THR A 311 30.53 11.52 1.09
CA THR A 311 31.82 11.29 0.40
C THR A 311 31.79 9.93 -0.29
N ASP A 312 32.66 9.72 -1.29
CA ASP A 312 32.83 8.44 -1.98
C ASP A 312 33.20 7.27 -1.02
N GLN A 313 33.56 7.59 0.21
CA GLN A 313 33.90 6.66 1.29
C GLN A 313 32.74 6.41 2.28
N LYS A 314 31.51 6.84 1.97
CA LYS A 314 30.38 6.76 2.90
C LYS A 314 30.10 5.33 3.41
N ILE A 315 30.17 4.34 2.53
CA ILE A 315 29.93 2.93 2.90
C ILE A 315 31.03 2.43 3.84
N ASP A 316 32.28 2.76 3.54
CA ASP A 316 33.42 2.35 4.38
C ASP A 316 33.38 3.10 5.72
N GLU A 317 32.94 4.35 5.75
CA GLU A 317 32.77 5.12 6.98
C GLU A 317 31.60 4.61 7.82
N ILE A 318 30.47 4.28 7.23
CA ILE A 318 29.35 3.62 7.91
C ILE A 318 29.81 2.27 8.49
N ARG A 319 30.54 1.46 7.71
CA ARG A 319 31.12 0.19 8.18
C ARG A 319 32.11 0.39 9.31
N ARG A 320 32.94 1.43 9.21
CA ARG A 320 33.94 1.76 10.25
C ARG A 320 33.24 2.20 11.53
N LEU A 321 32.34 3.18 11.43
CA LEU A 321 31.55 3.65 12.57
C LEU A 321 30.75 2.51 13.19
N TYR A 322 30.16 1.65 12.37
CA TYR A 322 29.43 0.47 12.84
C TYR A 322 30.32 -0.57 13.55
N ARG A 323 31.61 -0.67 13.23
CA ARG A 323 32.56 -1.65 13.81
C ARG A 323 33.43 -1.08 14.90
N GLU A 324 33.83 0.18 14.83
CA GLU A 324 34.89 0.79 15.62
C GLU A 324 34.42 1.91 16.54
N ASP A 325 33.42 2.67 16.16
CA ASP A 325 32.97 3.88 16.87
C ASP A 325 31.50 3.73 17.30
N ARG A 326 31.29 2.61 17.73
CA ARG A 326 30.01 2.09 18.15
C ARG A 326 29.56 2.77 19.39
#